data_d237893566b54b931e0c2e70df5f4348
#
_entry.id   d237893566b54b931e0c2e70df5f4348
#
_cell.length_a   1.000
_cell.length_b   1.000
_cell.length_c   1.000
_cell.angle_alpha   90.00
_cell.angle_beta   90.00
_cell.angle_gamma   90.00
#
_symmetry.space_group_name_H-M   'P 1'
#
loop_
_entity.id
_entity.type
_entity.pdbx_description
1 polymer ?
#
loop_
_entity_poly.entity_id
_entity_poly.type
_entity_poly.pdbx_seq_one_letter_code
_entity_poly.pdbx_strand_id
1 'polypeptide(L)'
;MHGYRYDSDLAFLKRLSSNDLKDLFDALVYDEDGTLRMNEELTNSTEYKRYGHDYAKYPERIAEELQCYGSNTFINFFRNEGVLYKEILCDACDHLKVNYNEKSNTSLIEQNMLSKLLKDSLERMSKEDLEKLRHELGMTNIDKVISENKQVLIASVLTLFKAGGSHSYALAVSVADAMVKKL
;
A
#
# COMPACT_ATOMS: atom_id res chain seq x y z
N MET A 1 -15.43 10.03 -19.92
CA MET A 1 -14.48 10.74 -19.05
C MET A 1 -15.07 10.71 -17.64
N HIS A 2 -14.49 9.92 -16.75
CA HIS A 2 -14.82 10.01 -15.32
C HIS A 2 -14.01 11.18 -14.78
N GLY A 3 -14.67 12.19 -14.20
CA GLY A 3 -13.97 13.35 -13.67
C GLY A 3 -13.41 13.09 -12.27
N TYR A 4 -12.29 13.75 -11.94
CA TYR A 4 -11.74 13.77 -10.59
C TYR A 4 -12.80 14.22 -9.58
N ARG A 5 -13.01 13.41 -8.56
CA ARG A 5 -13.83 13.78 -7.41
C ARG A 5 -12.89 14.20 -6.29
N TYR A 6 -13.07 15.44 -5.79
CA TYR A 6 -12.27 15.91 -4.66
C TYR A 6 -12.38 14.94 -3.48
N ASP A 7 -11.22 14.51 -2.99
CA ASP A 7 -11.09 13.59 -1.89
C ASP A 7 -10.05 14.12 -0.89
N SER A 8 -10.51 14.40 0.34
CA SER A 8 -9.63 14.88 1.40
C SER A 8 -8.57 13.86 1.80
N ASP A 9 -8.89 12.57 1.68
CA ASP A 9 -7.99 11.47 2.02
C ASP A 9 -6.84 11.35 1.01
N LEU A 10 -7.00 11.88 -0.21
CA LEU A 10 -5.96 11.96 -1.23
C LEU A 10 -5.22 13.31 -1.29
N ALA A 11 -5.64 14.29 -0.49
CA ALA A 11 -5.05 15.64 -0.52
C ALA A 11 -3.54 15.65 -0.16
N PHE A 12 -3.04 14.65 0.55
CA PHE A 12 -1.64 14.53 0.91
C PHE A 12 -0.72 14.32 -0.31
N LEU A 13 -1.23 13.76 -1.41
CA LEU A 13 -0.46 13.53 -2.64
C LEU A 13 0.18 14.82 -3.17
N LYS A 14 -0.47 15.97 -2.97
CA LYS A 14 0.07 17.29 -3.36
C LYS A 14 1.36 17.69 -2.64
N ARG A 15 1.70 17.03 -1.54
CA ARG A 15 2.88 17.33 -0.72
C ARG A 15 4.01 16.34 -0.94
N LEU A 16 3.78 15.33 -1.76
CA LEU A 16 4.77 14.31 -2.06
C LEU A 16 5.71 14.77 -3.18
N SER A 17 6.94 14.30 -3.12
CA SER A 17 7.90 14.48 -4.21
C SER A 17 7.59 13.55 -5.39
N SER A 18 8.16 13.84 -6.57
CA SER A 18 8.04 12.95 -7.72
C SER A 18 8.59 11.55 -7.44
N ASN A 19 9.62 11.45 -6.59
CA ASN A 19 10.17 10.15 -6.20
C ASN A 19 9.19 9.35 -5.34
N ASP A 20 8.49 10.01 -4.40
CA ASP A 20 7.49 9.35 -3.55
C ASP A 20 6.25 8.92 -4.34
N LEU A 21 5.88 9.68 -5.38
CA LEU A 21 4.72 9.38 -6.24
C LEU A 21 5.01 8.32 -7.30
N LYS A 22 6.29 8.00 -7.55
CA LYS A 22 6.69 7.08 -8.61
C LYS A 22 6.07 5.70 -8.45
N ASP A 23 6.12 5.13 -7.25
CA ASP A 23 5.62 3.78 -7.01
C ASP A 23 4.10 3.70 -7.19
N LEU A 24 3.38 4.74 -6.77
CA LEU A 24 1.94 4.85 -7.03
C LEU A 24 1.65 4.97 -8.53
N PHE A 25 2.39 5.83 -9.23
CA PHE A 25 2.26 5.98 -10.67
C PHE A 25 2.50 4.65 -11.39
N ASP A 26 3.59 3.97 -11.08
CA ASP A 26 3.93 2.70 -11.70
C ASP A 26 2.86 1.63 -11.44
N ALA A 27 2.33 1.55 -10.22
CA ALA A 27 1.25 0.62 -9.88
C ALA A 27 -0.06 0.89 -10.63
N LEU A 28 -0.33 2.14 -11.00
CA LEU A 28 -1.52 2.51 -11.78
C LEU A 28 -1.35 2.26 -13.28
N VAL A 29 -0.12 2.39 -13.78
CA VAL A 29 0.19 2.35 -15.21
C VAL A 29 0.59 0.97 -15.70
N TYR A 30 1.31 0.19 -14.88
CA TYR A 30 1.89 -1.09 -15.29
C TYR A 30 1.26 -2.27 -14.56
N ASP A 31 1.17 -3.39 -15.25
CA ASP A 31 0.88 -4.69 -14.65
C ASP A 31 2.14 -5.30 -14.00
N GLU A 32 1.98 -6.44 -13.32
CA GLU A 32 3.09 -7.13 -12.62
C GLU A 32 4.24 -7.54 -13.54
N ASP A 33 3.95 -7.78 -14.82
CA ASP A 33 4.93 -8.11 -15.86
C ASP A 33 5.59 -6.87 -16.49
N GLY A 34 5.22 -5.66 -16.06
CA GLY A 34 5.73 -4.39 -16.58
C GLY A 34 5.07 -3.92 -17.88
N THR A 35 4.00 -4.58 -18.33
CA THR A 35 3.24 -4.10 -19.49
C THR A 35 2.26 -2.99 -19.09
N LEU A 36 1.93 -2.11 -20.03
CA LEU A 36 0.92 -1.07 -19.83
C LEU A 36 -0.46 -1.69 -19.61
N ARG A 37 -1.15 -1.24 -18.56
CA ARG A 37 -2.55 -1.64 -18.31
C ARG A 37 -3.44 -1.16 -19.43
N MET A 38 -4.37 -2.01 -19.88
CA MET A 38 -5.24 -1.71 -21.04
C MET A 38 -6.13 -0.47 -20.86
N ASN A 39 -6.50 -0.14 -19.63
CA ASN A 39 -7.45 0.93 -19.33
C ASN A 39 -6.79 2.15 -18.67
N GLU A 40 -5.44 2.24 -18.64
CA GLU A 40 -4.76 3.38 -18.09
C GLU A 40 -4.87 4.58 -19.06
N GLU A 41 -5.16 5.75 -18.51
CA GLU A 41 -5.23 6.99 -19.29
C GLU A 41 -4.14 7.99 -18.90
N LEU A 42 -3.34 7.65 -17.87
CA LEU A 42 -2.39 8.56 -17.26
C LEU A 42 -1.23 8.92 -18.19
N THR A 43 -0.66 7.93 -18.91
CA THR A 43 0.42 8.16 -19.87
C THR A 43 -0.04 8.91 -21.13
N ASN A 44 -1.34 8.89 -21.43
CA ASN A 44 -1.93 9.64 -22.51
C ASN A 44 -2.39 11.05 -22.12
N SER A 45 -2.35 11.39 -20.83
CA SER A 45 -2.78 12.69 -20.32
C SER A 45 -1.93 13.85 -20.83
N THR A 46 -2.52 15.04 -20.85
CA THR A 46 -1.81 16.29 -21.19
C THR A 46 -0.72 16.62 -20.19
N GLU A 47 -0.94 16.27 -18.93
CA GLU A 47 -0.02 16.46 -17.83
C GLU A 47 1.23 15.60 -17.99
N TYR A 48 1.06 14.31 -18.26
CA TYR A 48 2.19 13.42 -18.48
C TYR A 48 2.99 13.83 -19.72
N LYS A 49 2.31 14.17 -20.82
CA LYS A 49 2.97 14.65 -22.06
C LYS A 49 3.77 15.92 -21.84
N ARG A 50 3.34 16.76 -20.88
CA ARG A 50 4.00 18.03 -20.56
C ARG A 50 5.14 17.89 -19.55
N TYR A 51 4.94 17.09 -18.53
CA TYR A 51 5.82 17.02 -17.36
C TYR A 51 6.58 15.68 -17.24
N GLY A 52 6.20 14.64 -17.98
CA GLY A 52 6.86 13.34 -17.95
C GLY A 52 6.92 12.76 -16.53
N HIS A 53 8.10 12.42 -16.08
CA HIS A 53 8.34 11.83 -14.76
C HIS A 53 8.40 12.85 -13.61
N ASP A 54 8.08 14.13 -13.84
CA ASP A 54 7.91 15.09 -12.76
C ASP A 54 6.50 15.00 -12.16
N TYR A 55 6.22 13.86 -11.52
CA TYR A 55 4.92 13.47 -10.99
C TYR A 55 4.33 14.48 -10.00
N ALA A 56 5.19 15.22 -9.27
CA ALA A 56 4.76 16.26 -8.34
C ALA A 56 4.05 17.44 -9.02
N LYS A 57 4.09 17.53 -10.36
CA LYS A 57 3.39 18.57 -11.12
C LYS A 57 1.92 18.23 -11.40
N TYR A 58 1.51 16.97 -11.24
CA TYR A 58 0.14 16.54 -11.54
C TYR A 58 -0.43 15.49 -10.56
N PRO A 59 -0.30 15.70 -9.25
CA PRO A 59 -0.79 14.74 -8.24
C PRO A 59 -2.30 14.53 -8.31
N GLU A 60 -3.07 15.53 -8.76
CA GLU A 60 -4.52 15.41 -8.94
C GLU A 60 -4.86 14.46 -10.08
N ARG A 61 -4.09 14.47 -11.17
CA ARG A 61 -4.30 13.54 -12.28
C ARG A 61 -3.97 12.09 -11.86
N ILE A 62 -2.96 11.92 -11.01
CA ILE A 62 -2.64 10.61 -10.40
C ILE A 62 -3.78 10.15 -9.47
N ALA A 63 -4.32 11.06 -8.66
CA ALA A 63 -5.48 10.76 -7.79
C ALA A 63 -6.72 10.38 -8.61
N GLU A 64 -6.99 11.07 -9.71
CA GLU A 64 -8.08 10.73 -10.63
C GLU A 64 -7.92 9.32 -11.21
N GLU A 65 -6.73 8.96 -11.65
CA GLU A 65 -6.46 7.61 -12.16
C GLU A 65 -6.69 6.55 -11.09
N LEU A 66 -6.25 6.79 -9.85
CA LEU A 66 -6.52 5.89 -8.72
C LEU A 66 -8.02 5.69 -8.49
N GLN A 67 -8.81 6.77 -8.56
CA GLN A 67 -10.25 6.71 -8.41
C GLN A 67 -10.93 5.94 -9.55
N CYS A 68 -10.44 6.14 -10.79
CA CYS A 68 -10.94 5.41 -11.96
C CYS A 68 -10.55 3.93 -11.91
N TYR A 69 -9.31 3.63 -11.51
CA TYR A 69 -8.83 2.27 -11.33
C TYR A 69 -9.67 1.50 -10.31
N GLY A 70 -9.95 2.09 -9.15
CA GLY A 70 -10.83 1.51 -8.14
C GLY A 70 -12.25 1.26 -8.66
N SER A 71 -12.81 2.18 -9.46
CA SER A 71 -14.14 2.01 -10.03
C SER A 71 -14.25 0.87 -11.05
N ASN A 72 -13.19 0.59 -11.79
CA ASN A 72 -13.15 -0.49 -12.80
C ASN A 72 -12.97 -1.88 -12.17
N THR A 73 -12.32 -1.95 -11.02
CA THR A 73 -12.02 -3.22 -10.32
C THR A 73 -13.21 -3.72 -9.52
N PHE A 74 -14.08 -2.84 -9.07
CA PHE A 74 -15.23 -3.15 -8.21
C PHE A 74 -16.55 -2.84 -8.92
N ILE A 75 -17.52 -3.71 -8.82
CA ILE A 75 -18.79 -3.88 -9.57
C ILE A 75 -19.72 -2.63 -9.65
N ASN A 76 -19.27 -1.44 -9.32
CA ASN A 76 -20.07 -0.22 -9.37
C ASN A 76 -19.92 0.57 -10.70
N PHE A 77 -20.00 -0.12 -11.81
CA PHE A 77 -19.88 0.38 -13.19
C PHE A 77 -20.88 1.50 -13.58
N PHE A 78 -21.75 1.92 -12.69
CA PHE A 78 -22.83 2.87 -12.98
C PHE A 78 -22.63 4.29 -12.43
N ARG A 79 -21.47 4.60 -11.81
CA ARG A 79 -21.22 5.96 -11.34
C ARG A 79 -20.36 6.71 -12.36
N ASN A 80 -20.89 7.83 -12.87
CA ASN A 80 -20.15 8.75 -13.74
C ASN A 80 -19.09 9.59 -13.00
N GLU A 81 -18.84 9.33 -11.72
CA GLU A 81 -17.90 10.05 -10.87
C GLU A 81 -16.89 9.06 -10.27
N GLY A 82 -15.66 9.52 -10.06
CA GLY A 82 -14.61 8.75 -9.40
C GLY A 82 -15.04 8.26 -8.01
N VAL A 83 -14.57 7.08 -7.62
CA VAL A 83 -14.85 6.46 -6.31
C VAL A 83 -13.96 7.10 -5.26
N LEU A 84 -14.48 7.39 -4.06
CA LEU A 84 -13.66 7.91 -2.97
C LEU A 84 -12.60 6.88 -2.54
N TYR A 85 -11.43 7.35 -2.15
CA TYR A 85 -10.34 6.50 -1.67
C TYR A 85 -10.78 5.56 -0.54
N LYS A 86 -11.60 6.06 0.38
CA LYS A 86 -12.15 5.22 1.46
C LYS A 86 -13.00 4.06 0.92
N GLU A 87 -13.78 4.26 -0.12
CA GLU A 87 -14.56 3.20 -0.75
C GLU A 87 -13.63 2.15 -1.37
N ILE A 88 -12.60 2.60 -2.12
CA ILE A 88 -11.58 1.72 -2.71
C ILE A 88 -10.88 0.89 -1.62
N LEU A 89 -10.53 1.53 -0.52
CA LEU A 89 -9.84 0.89 0.61
C LEU A 89 -10.73 -0.14 1.31
N CYS A 90 -12.02 0.16 1.52
CA CYS A 90 -12.97 -0.78 2.09
C CYS A 90 -13.13 -2.02 1.19
N ASP A 91 -13.30 -1.82 -0.11
CA ASP A 91 -13.43 -2.90 -1.08
C ASP A 91 -12.15 -3.77 -1.12
N ALA A 92 -10.98 -3.14 -1.07
CA ALA A 92 -9.71 -3.87 -0.97
C ALA A 92 -9.61 -4.69 0.34
N CYS A 93 -10.06 -4.13 1.46
CA CYS A 93 -10.11 -4.81 2.75
C CYS A 93 -11.05 -6.03 2.70
N ASP A 94 -12.21 -5.91 2.07
CA ASP A 94 -13.15 -7.01 1.91
C ASP A 94 -12.55 -8.14 1.07
N HIS A 95 -11.91 -7.79 -0.05
CA HIS A 95 -11.24 -8.76 -0.91
C HIS A 95 -10.11 -9.51 -0.18
N LEU A 96 -9.31 -8.79 0.60
CA LEU A 96 -8.20 -9.32 1.40
C LEU A 96 -8.66 -9.96 2.72
N LYS A 97 -9.96 -9.96 3.02
CA LYS A 97 -10.54 -10.46 4.28
C LYS A 97 -9.92 -9.80 5.52
N VAL A 98 -9.74 -8.49 5.43
CA VAL A 98 -9.28 -7.67 6.56
C VAL A 98 -10.44 -7.41 7.50
N ASN A 99 -10.23 -7.55 8.80
CA ASN A 99 -11.22 -7.13 9.79
C ASN A 99 -11.08 -5.63 10.06
N TYR A 100 -12.08 -4.84 9.69
CA TYR A 100 -12.10 -3.38 9.87
C TYR A 100 -13.51 -2.89 10.21
N ASN A 101 -13.64 -1.64 10.62
CA ASN A 101 -14.92 -0.97 10.80
C ASN A 101 -15.04 0.16 9.78
N GLU A 102 -16.01 0.06 8.89
CA GLU A 102 -16.28 1.04 7.83
C GLU A 102 -16.48 2.47 8.35
N LYS A 103 -16.98 2.62 9.60
CA LYS A 103 -17.16 3.93 10.25
C LYS A 103 -15.85 4.56 10.77
N SER A 104 -14.76 3.80 10.79
CA SER A 104 -13.44 4.30 11.18
C SER A 104 -12.93 5.32 10.17
N ASN A 105 -11.96 6.14 10.59
CA ASN A 105 -11.21 6.97 9.66
C ASN A 105 -10.33 6.10 8.73
N THR A 106 -10.01 6.64 7.57
CA THR A 106 -9.24 5.98 6.52
C THR A 106 -7.90 5.46 7.02
N SER A 107 -7.18 6.26 7.82
CA SER A 107 -5.88 5.87 8.37
C SER A 107 -5.93 4.61 9.25
N LEU A 108 -7.01 4.42 10.02
CA LEU A 108 -7.18 3.22 10.83
C LEU A 108 -7.50 1.99 9.97
N ILE A 109 -8.28 2.16 8.90
CA ILE A 109 -8.57 1.09 7.94
C ILE A 109 -7.29 0.68 7.21
N GLU A 110 -6.50 1.64 6.74
CA GLU A 110 -5.17 1.40 6.16
C GLU A 110 -4.25 0.62 7.10
N GLN A 111 -4.20 1.03 8.37
CA GLN A 111 -3.38 0.34 9.37
C GLN A 111 -3.82 -1.11 9.57
N ASN A 112 -5.12 -1.38 9.57
CA ASN A 112 -5.64 -2.75 9.66
C ASN A 112 -5.27 -3.57 8.42
N MET A 113 -5.41 -2.99 7.22
CA MET A 113 -5.02 -3.64 5.97
C MET A 113 -3.52 -3.97 5.94
N LEU A 114 -2.67 -2.99 6.23
CA LEU A 114 -1.21 -3.18 6.27
C LEU A 114 -0.81 -4.20 7.34
N SER A 115 -1.45 -4.18 8.52
CA SER A 115 -1.21 -5.17 9.58
C SER A 115 -1.55 -6.59 9.12
N LYS A 116 -2.63 -6.77 8.36
CA LYS A 116 -3.03 -8.07 7.79
C LYS A 116 -2.03 -8.55 6.75
N LEU A 117 -1.68 -7.69 5.80
CA LEU A 117 -0.69 -8.02 4.76
C LEU A 117 0.67 -8.38 5.37
N LEU A 118 1.12 -7.59 6.34
CA LEU A 118 2.36 -7.85 7.06
C LEU A 118 2.30 -9.20 7.79
N LYS A 119 1.21 -9.45 8.53
CA LYS A 119 1.01 -10.73 9.22
C LYS A 119 1.07 -11.92 8.26
N ASP A 120 0.34 -11.86 7.16
CA ASP A 120 0.30 -12.93 6.16
C ASP A 120 1.69 -13.17 5.54
N SER A 121 2.45 -12.10 5.31
CA SER A 121 3.83 -12.18 4.81
C SER A 121 4.77 -12.84 5.83
N LEU A 122 4.71 -12.44 7.10
CA LEU A 122 5.51 -13.02 8.17
C LEU A 122 5.16 -14.50 8.40
N GLU A 123 3.88 -14.88 8.26
CA GLU A 123 3.46 -16.29 8.39
C GLU A 123 4.03 -17.19 7.29
N ARG A 124 4.33 -16.63 6.11
CA ARG A 124 4.96 -17.36 4.98
C ARG A 124 6.48 -17.47 5.12
N MET A 125 7.11 -16.62 5.92
CA MET A 125 8.56 -16.64 6.13
C MET A 125 9.02 -17.91 6.84
N SER A 126 10.24 -18.37 6.52
CA SER A 126 10.90 -19.42 7.30
C SER A 126 11.28 -18.89 8.69
N LYS A 127 11.57 -19.80 9.63
CA LYS A 127 12.00 -19.42 10.97
C LYS A 127 13.33 -18.66 10.93
N GLU A 128 14.23 -19.08 10.05
CA GLU A 128 15.54 -18.46 9.83
C GLU A 128 15.42 -17.03 9.31
N ASP A 129 14.50 -16.78 8.39
CA ASP A 129 14.28 -15.43 7.83
C ASP A 129 13.64 -14.50 8.86
N LEU A 130 12.72 -15.01 9.67
CA LEU A 130 12.13 -14.24 10.77
C LEU A 130 13.18 -13.86 11.84
N GLU A 131 14.12 -14.76 12.14
CA GLU A 131 15.23 -14.46 13.06
C GLU A 131 16.16 -13.39 12.48
N LYS A 132 16.47 -13.44 11.18
CA LYS A 132 17.25 -12.39 10.51
C LYS A 132 16.54 -11.05 10.57
N LEU A 133 15.24 -11.02 10.23
CA LEU A 133 14.42 -9.83 10.29
C LEU A 133 14.40 -9.25 11.71
N ARG A 134 14.24 -10.09 12.75
CA ARG A 134 14.31 -9.69 14.14
C ARG A 134 15.62 -8.98 14.46
N HIS A 135 16.73 -9.55 13.98
CA HIS A 135 18.06 -9.00 14.21
C HIS A 135 18.24 -7.63 13.52
N GLU A 136 17.78 -7.51 12.29
CA GLU A 136 17.81 -6.26 11.51
C GLU A 136 16.96 -5.15 12.14
N LEU A 137 15.85 -5.52 12.80
CA LEU A 137 14.99 -4.60 13.55
C LEU A 137 15.53 -4.24 14.94
N GLY A 138 16.71 -4.72 15.32
CA GLY A 138 17.33 -4.44 16.62
C GLY A 138 16.62 -5.09 17.81
N MET A 139 15.77 -6.10 17.56
CA MET A 139 15.03 -6.83 18.60
C MET A 139 15.90 -7.90 19.28
N THR A 140 17.08 -7.52 19.75
CA THR A 140 18.11 -8.45 20.23
C THR A 140 17.84 -8.98 21.66
N ASN A 141 17.01 -8.30 22.46
CA ASN A 141 16.77 -8.60 23.87
C ASN A 141 15.52 -9.47 24.12
N ILE A 142 15.05 -10.19 23.13
CA ILE A 142 13.91 -11.10 23.30
C ILE A 142 14.46 -12.42 23.87
N ASP A 143 13.92 -12.87 25.00
CA ASP A 143 14.28 -14.14 25.61
C ASP A 143 14.26 -15.28 24.60
N LYS A 144 15.23 -16.19 24.71
CA LYS A 144 15.42 -17.33 23.80
C LYS A 144 14.15 -18.18 23.64
N VAL A 145 13.34 -18.28 24.69
CA VAL A 145 12.05 -18.99 24.68
C VAL A 145 11.02 -18.31 23.78
N ILE A 146 11.06 -16.97 23.69
CA ILE A 146 10.18 -16.18 22.84
C ILE A 146 10.59 -16.30 21.37
N SER A 147 11.91 -16.34 21.10
CA SER A 147 12.44 -16.49 19.74
C SER A 147 12.15 -17.88 19.13
N GLU A 148 11.91 -18.90 19.94
CA GLU A 148 11.59 -20.25 19.46
C GLU A 148 10.14 -20.39 18.99
N ASN A 149 9.24 -19.47 19.41
CA ASN A 149 7.83 -19.50 19.01
C ASN A 149 7.55 -18.50 17.86
N LYS A 150 7.33 -19.02 16.67
CA LYS A 150 7.04 -18.24 15.46
C LYS A 150 5.91 -17.24 15.66
N GLN A 151 4.82 -17.60 16.33
CA GLN A 151 3.66 -16.72 16.53
C GLN A 151 3.98 -15.56 17.48
N VAL A 152 4.79 -15.79 18.50
CA VAL A 152 5.24 -14.72 19.39
C VAL A 152 6.15 -13.74 18.68
N LEU A 153 7.02 -14.24 17.82
CA LEU A 153 7.90 -13.43 17.00
C LEU A 153 7.09 -12.53 16.04
N ILE A 154 6.11 -13.10 15.34
CA ILE A 154 5.18 -12.36 14.48
C ILE A 154 4.43 -11.28 15.28
N ALA A 155 3.90 -11.62 16.45
CA ALA A 155 3.19 -10.67 17.31
C ALA A 155 4.08 -9.50 17.74
N SER A 156 5.35 -9.76 18.04
CA SER A 156 6.33 -8.74 18.43
C SER A 156 6.63 -7.77 17.27
N VAL A 157 6.82 -8.30 16.06
CA VAL A 157 7.02 -7.49 14.84
C VAL A 157 5.78 -6.63 14.53
N LEU A 158 4.58 -7.19 14.63
CA LEU A 158 3.33 -6.45 14.44
C LEU A 158 3.13 -5.36 15.50
N THR A 159 3.60 -5.58 16.73
CA THR A 159 3.55 -4.56 17.79
C THR A 159 4.43 -3.37 17.44
N LEU A 160 5.64 -3.61 16.95
CA LEU A 160 6.52 -2.54 16.45
C LEU A 160 5.90 -1.76 15.30
N PHE A 161 5.29 -2.46 14.35
CA PHE A 161 4.60 -1.81 13.23
C PHE A 161 3.45 -0.91 13.72
N LYS A 162 2.62 -1.37 14.65
CA LYS A 162 1.51 -0.61 15.21
C LYS A 162 1.97 0.59 16.06
N ALA A 163 3.14 0.51 16.67
CA ALA A 163 3.71 1.62 17.43
C ALA A 163 4.07 2.84 16.54
N GLY A 164 4.20 2.63 15.22
CA GLY A 164 4.39 3.69 14.24
C GLY A 164 5.82 4.24 14.17
N GLY A 165 5.99 5.30 13.37
CA GLY A 165 7.24 6.04 13.22
C GLY A 165 8.25 5.38 12.26
N SER A 166 9.52 5.73 12.42
CA SER A 166 10.61 5.28 11.53
C SER A 166 10.79 3.76 11.48
N HIS A 167 10.44 3.08 12.56
CA HIS A 167 10.51 1.61 12.61
C HIS A 167 9.48 0.94 11.71
N SER A 168 8.29 1.52 11.53
CA SER A 168 7.26 0.98 10.64
C SER A 168 7.70 0.99 9.18
N TYR A 169 8.33 2.07 8.76
CA TYR A 169 8.87 2.19 7.41
C TYR A 169 10.02 1.20 7.16
N ALA A 170 11.00 1.15 8.06
CA ALA A 170 12.12 0.21 7.97
C ALA A 170 11.64 -1.25 7.95
N LEU A 171 10.62 -1.57 8.76
CA LEU A 171 10.00 -2.88 8.76
C LEU A 171 9.33 -3.20 7.43
N ALA A 172 8.54 -2.28 6.87
CA ALA A 172 7.89 -2.47 5.58
C ALA A 172 8.90 -2.73 4.46
N VAL A 173 9.99 -1.95 4.42
CA VAL A 173 11.09 -2.15 3.47
C VAL A 173 11.75 -3.50 3.66
N SER A 174 12.12 -3.88 4.88
CA SER A 174 12.78 -5.17 5.17
C SER A 174 11.90 -6.37 4.80
N VAL A 175 10.59 -6.28 5.04
CA VAL A 175 9.63 -7.33 4.65
C VAL A 175 9.49 -7.40 3.13
N ALA A 176 9.39 -6.26 2.44
CA ALA A 176 9.33 -6.21 0.99
C ALA A 176 10.60 -6.82 0.35
N ASP A 177 11.78 -6.44 0.84
CA ASP A 177 13.06 -7.02 0.39
C ASP A 177 13.13 -8.54 0.58
N ALA A 178 12.66 -9.02 1.73
CA ALA A 178 12.64 -10.45 2.03
C ALA A 178 11.65 -11.22 1.14
N MET A 179 10.56 -10.58 0.70
CA MET A 179 9.60 -11.18 -0.23
C MET A 179 10.15 -11.24 -1.65
N VAL A 180 10.75 -10.16 -2.15
CA VAL A 180 11.34 -10.09 -3.50
C VAL A 180 12.49 -11.08 -3.67
N LYS A 181 13.31 -11.31 -2.63
CA LYS A 181 14.42 -12.28 -2.68
C LYS A 181 13.98 -13.75 -2.70
N LYS A 182 12.69 -14.02 -2.51
CA LYS A 182 12.11 -15.38 -2.52
C LYS A 182 11.31 -15.73 -3.78
N LEU A 183 11.09 -14.76 -4.65
CA LEU A 183 10.53 -14.94 -5.98
C LEU A 183 11.67 -15.19 -6.98
#